data_76a03440924cdaddb383a78af0a9bd22
#
_entry.id   76a03440924cdaddb383a78af0a9bd22
#
_cell.length_a   1.000
_cell.length_b   1.000
_cell.length_c   1.000
_cell.angle_alpha   90.00
_cell.angle_beta   90.00
_cell.angle_gamma   90.00
#
_symmetry.space_group_name_H-M   'P 1'
#
loop_
_entity.id
_entity.type
_entity.pdbx_description
1 polymer ?
#
loop_
_entity_poly.entity_id
_entity_poly.type
_entity_poly.pdbx_seq_one_letter_code
_entity_poly.pdbx_strand_id
1 'polypeptide(L)'
;MQHSRKKHTLRNTVLVVILLLLVGGGAYAMSKYQGVKEAVDSSFKTSGVTKERNVNQQIKDKKPISILLLGTDTGALKRTYKGRTDSMMIITLNPQSNKTTITSIPRDTAVTIPGFESQSPAKINAAYSWGSSKTTIKTVQQMLNVPIDFYALINMGGMKKVIDKVGGVDVTPTLSFKYLGYTFKKGVKTHMNGAKALAYSRMRYDDPNNDYGRQTRQREVLMALVKKSGSISTLLNQSFLNSVSSQVQTDLSFNNLVSLAKNYRHVDQNVQETHLQGEGKELNNQDMEVMKKTELQRVTNFIRSALGLSHKQTGTTALFGSDD
;
A
#
# COMPACT_ATOMS: atom_id res chain seq x y z
N MET A 1 -14.44 -24.52 29.15
CA MET A 1 -14.72 -24.34 27.71
C MET A 1 -15.14 -22.91 27.39
N GLN A 2 -14.22 -21.94 27.39
CA GLN A 2 -14.58 -20.53 27.09
C GLN A 2 -13.34 -19.74 26.64
N HIS A 3 -12.61 -20.22 25.62
CA HIS A 3 -11.39 -19.53 25.13
C HIS A 3 -11.32 -19.37 23.60
N SER A 4 -12.44 -19.52 22.88
CA SER A 4 -12.44 -19.49 21.40
C SER A 4 -13.05 -18.22 20.76
N ARG A 5 -13.66 -17.30 21.50
CA ARG A 5 -14.42 -16.19 20.89
C ARG A 5 -13.67 -14.86 20.69
N LYS A 6 -12.42 -14.70 21.14
CA LYS A 6 -11.67 -13.42 21.05
C LYS A 6 -10.75 -13.26 19.85
N LYS A 7 -10.56 -14.28 19.02
CA LYS A 7 -9.65 -14.23 17.84
C LYS A 7 -10.29 -13.69 16.56
N HIS A 8 -11.59 -13.51 16.48
CA HIS A 8 -12.30 -13.16 15.26
C HIS A 8 -12.45 -11.65 14.98
N THR A 9 -12.24 -10.79 15.96
CA THR A 9 -12.50 -9.34 15.85
C THR A 9 -11.29 -8.53 15.34
N LEU A 10 -10.11 -9.14 15.27
CA LEU A 10 -8.85 -8.43 14.94
C LEU A 10 -8.53 -8.42 13.45
N ARG A 11 -9.31 -9.08 12.65
CA ARG A 11 -8.94 -9.53 11.33
C ARG A 11 -9.60 -8.77 10.19
N ASN A 12 -10.55 -7.92 10.50
CA ASN A 12 -11.49 -7.38 9.51
C ASN A 12 -11.12 -6.01 8.93
N THR A 13 -9.84 -5.67 8.79
CA THR A 13 -9.58 -4.25 8.81
C THR A 13 -8.72 -3.68 7.64
N VAL A 14 -7.93 -4.48 6.91
CA VAL A 14 -7.01 -3.93 5.89
C VAL A 14 -7.71 -3.44 4.63
N LEU A 15 -8.74 -4.16 4.21
CA LEU A 15 -9.54 -3.77 3.06
C LEU A 15 -10.44 -2.60 3.31
N VAL A 16 -10.96 -2.60 4.52
CA VAL A 16 -11.87 -1.58 4.96
C VAL A 16 -11.22 -0.21 4.88
N VAL A 17 -9.90 -0.05 4.99
CA VAL A 17 -9.27 1.28 4.93
C VAL A 17 -8.88 1.74 3.55
N ILE A 18 -8.37 0.90 2.69
CA ILE A 18 -8.29 1.32 1.28
C ILE A 18 -9.71 1.52 0.74
N LEU A 19 -10.64 0.66 1.12
CA LEU A 19 -12.07 0.82 0.83
C LEU A 19 -12.74 1.90 1.69
N LEU A 20 -12.38 2.08 2.94
CA LEU A 20 -12.98 3.06 3.84
C LEU A 20 -12.31 4.44 3.78
N LEU A 21 -11.06 4.53 3.40
CA LEU A 21 -10.49 5.77 2.89
C LEU A 21 -11.24 6.23 1.63
N LEU A 22 -11.97 5.31 1.01
CA LEU A 22 -12.68 5.51 -0.24
C LEU A 22 -14.20 5.28 -0.18
N VAL A 23 -14.77 4.55 0.79
CA VAL A 23 -16.19 4.09 0.74
C VAL A 23 -17.03 4.41 1.96
N GLY A 24 -16.49 5.03 2.99
CA GLY A 24 -17.28 5.41 4.20
C GLY A 24 -18.81 5.31 4.10
N GLY A 25 -19.38 4.11 4.25
CA GLY A 25 -20.78 3.97 4.63
C GLY A 25 -21.83 3.72 3.57
N GLY A 26 -21.92 2.49 3.03
CA GLY A 26 -22.94 2.12 2.04
C GLY A 26 -24.39 2.04 2.52
N ALA A 27 -24.70 2.07 3.81
CA ALA A 27 -26.08 1.94 4.31
C ALA A 27 -26.70 3.26 4.79
N TYR A 28 -25.88 4.18 5.28
CA TYR A 28 -26.35 5.55 5.67
C TYR A 28 -26.10 6.56 4.54
N ALA A 29 -25.39 6.15 3.51
CA ALA A 29 -24.89 6.98 2.43
C ALA A 29 -25.99 7.45 1.45
N MET A 30 -27.19 6.94 1.51
CA MET A 30 -28.22 7.35 0.52
C MET A 30 -28.63 8.82 0.69
N SER A 31 -28.65 9.36 1.90
CA SER A 31 -28.92 10.80 2.12
C SER A 31 -27.68 11.69 1.94
N LYS A 32 -26.46 11.09 1.92
CA LYS A 32 -25.19 11.79 1.71
C LYS A 32 -24.41 11.28 0.49
N TYR A 33 -25.05 10.50 -0.35
CA TYR A 33 -24.47 9.85 -1.53
C TYR A 33 -23.73 10.82 -2.44
N GLN A 34 -24.27 12.01 -2.68
CA GLN A 34 -23.63 13.00 -3.57
C GLN A 34 -22.32 13.50 -2.99
N GLY A 35 -22.27 13.87 -1.71
CA GLY A 35 -21.05 14.35 -1.08
C GLY A 35 -19.95 13.30 -0.99
N VAL A 36 -20.32 12.03 -0.75
CA VAL A 36 -19.35 10.90 -0.77
C VAL A 36 -18.84 10.66 -2.19
N LYS A 37 -19.72 10.68 -3.17
CA LYS A 37 -19.33 10.53 -4.57
C LYS A 37 -18.38 11.63 -5.01
N GLU A 38 -18.68 12.88 -4.72
CA GLU A 38 -17.81 14.03 -5.04
C GLU A 38 -16.43 13.90 -4.37
N ALA A 39 -16.37 13.47 -3.12
CA ALA A 39 -15.11 13.26 -2.41
C ALA A 39 -14.27 12.14 -3.08
N VAL A 40 -14.89 11.05 -3.50
CA VAL A 40 -14.21 9.98 -4.24
C VAL A 40 -13.79 10.44 -5.64
N ASP A 41 -14.68 11.10 -6.36
CA ASP A 41 -14.41 11.59 -7.72
C ASP A 41 -13.26 12.63 -7.70
N SER A 42 -13.11 13.41 -6.63
CA SER A 42 -11.98 14.33 -6.46
C SER A 42 -10.63 13.63 -6.25
N SER A 43 -10.62 12.39 -5.75
CA SER A 43 -9.43 11.56 -5.61
C SER A 43 -9.14 10.72 -6.86
N PHE A 44 -10.11 10.65 -7.79
CA PHE A 44 -10.00 9.83 -8.98
C PHE A 44 -8.99 10.43 -9.97
N LYS A 45 -8.00 9.61 -10.33
CA LYS A 45 -7.03 9.92 -11.38
C LYS A 45 -6.67 8.67 -12.13
N THR A 46 -6.95 8.64 -13.42
CA THR A 46 -6.57 7.50 -14.25
C THR A 46 -5.08 7.20 -14.14
N SER A 47 -4.74 5.92 -14.08
CA SER A 47 -3.35 5.47 -14.10
C SER A 47 -2.66 5.73 -15.44
N GLY A 48 -3.43 5.87 -16.53
CA GLY A 48 -2.91 5.97 -17.90
C GLY A 48 -2.29 4.66 -18.41
N VAL A 49 -2.53 3.53 -17.73
CA VAL A 49 -2.10 2.18 -18.15
C VAL A 49 -3.29 1.42 -18.67
N THR A 50 -3.14 0.76 -19.82
CA THR A 50 -4.12 -0.22 -20.28
C THR A 50 -4.13 -1.40 -19.32
N LYS A 51 -5.31 -1.72 -18.76
CA LYS A 51 -5.45 -2.82 -17.82
C LYS A 51 -5.24 -4.15 -18.54
N GLU A 52 -4.45 -5.05 -17.95
CA GLU A 52 -4.22 -6.40 -18.47
C GLU A 52 -5.45 -7.31 -18.34
N ARG A 53 -6.40 -6.92 -17.46
CA ARG A 53 -7.62 -7.67 -17.19
C ARG A 53 -8.83 -6.72 -17.21
N ASN A 54 -10.02 -7.28 -17.48
CA ASN A 54 -11.26 -6.53 -17.31
C ASN A 54 -11.59 -6.41 -15.81
N VAL A 55 -11.10 -5.35 -15.18
CA VAL A 55 -11.18 -5.16 -13.73
C VAL A 55 -12.62 -5.03 -13.22
N ASN A 56 -13.52 -4.45 -14.01
CA ASN A 56 -14.94 -4.35 -13.64
C ASN A 56 -15.59 -5.74 -13.61
N GLN A 57 -15.25 -6.59 -14.57
CA GLN A 57 -15.72 -7.98 -14.59
C GLN A 57 -15.11 -8.79 -13.44
N GLN A 58 -13.81 -8.60 -13.12
CA GLN A 58 -13.19 -9.25 -11.94
C GLN A 58 -13.97 -8.94 -10.65
N ILE A 59 -14.29 -7.67 -10.42
CA ILE A 59 -15.05 -7.25 -9.21
C ILE A 59 -16.46 -7.84 -9.22
N LYS A 60 -17.16 -7.80 -10.36
CA LYS A 60 -18.52 -8.34 -10.51
C LYS A 60 -18.55 -9.85 -10.22
N ASP A 61 -17.58 -10.57 -10.72
CA ASP A 61 -17.46 -12.03 -10.58
C ASP A 61 -16.82 -12.44 -9.24
N LYS A 62 -16.56 -11.50 -8.34
CA LYS A 62 -15.88 -11.73 -7.06
C LYS A 62 -14.56 -12.49 -7.22
N LYS A 63 -13.80 -12.15 -8.27
CA LYS A 63 -12.47 -12.71 -8.52
C LYS A 63 -11.39 -11.88 -7.81
N PRO A 64 -10.21 -12.48 -7.53
CA PRO A 64 -9.12 -11.73 -6.90
C PRO A 64 -8.65 -10.53 -7.72
N ILE A 65 -8.32 -9.43 -7.03
CA ILE A 65 -7.78 -8.20 -7.62
C ILE A 65 -6.49 -7.79 -6.94
N SER A 66 -5.70 -6.96 -7.63
CA SER A 66 -4.46 -6.36 -7.15
C SER A 66 -4.54 -4.83 -7.11
N ILE A 67 -3.97 -4.25 -6.06
CA ILE A 67 -3.88 -2.80 -5.87
C ILE A 67 -2.43 -2.45 -5.56
N LEU A 68 -1.81 -1.57 -6.35
CA LEU A 68 -0.49 -1.01 -6.04
C LEU A 68 -0.67 0.20 -5.13
N LEU A 69 -0.26 0.06 -3.87
CA LEU A 69 -0.25 1.15 -2.90
C LEU A 69 1.11 1.85 -2.92
N LEU A 70 1.08 3.15 -3.12
CA LEU A 70 2.25 4.02 -3.19
C LEU A 70 2.18 5.09 -2.12
N GLY A 71 3.25 5.24 -1.34
CA GLY A 71 3.43 6.33 -0.39
C GLY A 71 4.45 7.34 -0.90
N THR A 72 4.08 8.61 -1.06
CA THR A 72 5.01 9.67 -1.46
C THR A 72 5.19 10.69 -0.34
N ASP A 73 6.35 11.29 -0.26
CA ASP A 73 6.64 12.38 0.68
C ASP A 73 6.36 13.80 0.10
N THR A 74 5.82 13.88 -1.12
CA THR A 74 5.35 15.13 -1.71
C THR A 74 4.37 15.83 -0.75
N GLY A 75 4.53 17.12 -0.54
CA GLY A 75 3.71 17.91 0.40
C GLY A 75 4.07 17.70 1.88
N ALA A 76 4.96 16.78 2.23
CA ALA A 76 5.55 16.66 3.55
C ALA A 76 6.83 17.51 3.63
N LEU A 77 7.15 18.08 4.80
CA LEU A 77 8.35 18.90 5.01
C LEU A 77 8.47 20.08 4.03
N LYS A 78 7.34 20.70 3.64
CA LYS A 78 7.26 21.82 2.67
C LYS A 78 7.77 21.47 1.26
N ARG A 79 7.82 20.18 0.89
CA ARG A 79 8.21 19.75 -0.45
C ARG A 79 7.07 19.98 -1.43
N THR A 80 7.26 20.86 -2.40
CA THR A 80 6.28 21.21 -3.45
C THR A 80 6.50 20.42 -4.74
N TYR A 81 7.67 19.81 -4.90
CA TYR A 81 8.01 19.03 -6.08
C TYR A 81 7.44 17.62 -6.01
N LYS A 82 7.29 16.99 -7.17
CA LYS A 82 6.88 15.61 -7.31
C LYS A 82 7.98 14.69 -6.75
N GLY A 83 7.75 14.15 -5.55
CA GLY A 83 8.70 13.31 -4.84
C GLY A 83 8.78 11.89 -5.38
N ARG A 84 9.65 11.09 -4.77
CA ARG A 84 9.75 9.64 -5.01
C ARG A 84 8.71 8.91 -4.17
N THR A 85 8.41 7.66 -4.53
CA THR A 85 7.59 6.77 -3.72
C THR A 85 8.46 6.02 -2.71
N ASP A 86 8.43 6.45 -1.46
CA ASP A 86 9.24 5.86 -0.39
C ASP A 86 8.60 4.64 0.28
N SER A 87 7.36 4.33 -0.08
CA SER A 87 6.64 3.12 0.33
C SER A 87 5.92 2.55 -0.89
N MET A 88 6.13 1.26 -1.15
CA MET A 88 5.54 0.56 -2.30
C MET A 88 5.08 -0.82 -1.85
N MET A 89 3.80 -1.14 -2.07
CA MET A 89 3.21 -2.42 -1.68
C MET A 89 2.21 -2.87 -2.73
N ILE A 90 2.17 -4.18 -3.01
CA ILE A 90 1.08 -4.80 -3.77
C ILE A 90 0.15 -5.46 -2.76
N ILE A 91 -1.12 -5.07 -2.79
CA ILE A 91 -2.18 -5.68 -2.00
C ILE A 91 -3.01 -6.53 -2.93
N THR A 92 -3.18 -7.81 -2.62
CA THR A 92 -4.12 -8.67 -3.34
C THR A 92 -5.31 -9.00 -2.45
N LEU A 93 -6.48 -8.91 -3.02
CA LEU A 93 -7.75 -9.13 -2.36
C LEU A 93 -8.42 -10.34 -3.00
N ASN A 94 -8.53 -11.44 -2.28
CA ASN A 94 -9.14 -12.67 -2.77
C ASN A 94 -10.40 -13.01 -1.97
N PRO A 95 -11.61 -12.66 -2.48
CA PRO A 95 -12.86 -12.94 -1.78
C PRO A 95 -13.24 -14.43 -1.81
N GLN A 96 -12.67 -15.23 -2.70
CA GLN A 96 -12.94 -16.67 -2.79
C GLN A 96 -12.28 -17.45 -1.65
N SER A 97 -11.11 -16.99 -1.21
CA SER A 97 -10.38 -17.58 -0.07
C SER A 97 -10.45 -16.73 1.19
N ASN A 98 -11.22 -15.64 1.19
CA ASN A 98 -11.30 -14.66 2.28
C ASN A 98 -9.90 -14.19 2.74
N LYS A 99 -9.04 -13.90 1.75
CA LYS A 99 -7.62 -13.64 2.00
C LYS A 99 -7.16 -12.32 1.41
N THR A 100 -6.33 -11.61 2.18
CA THR A 100 -5.54 -10.48 1.71
C THR A 100 -4.07 -10.84 1.77
N THR A 101 -3.30 -10.51 0.74
CA THR A 101 -1.84 -10.57 0.82
C THR A 101 -1.25 -9.18 0.65
N ILE A 102 -0.18 -8.90 1.37
CA ILE A 102 0.56 -7.64 1.28
C ILE A 102 2.01 -7.98 0.93
N THR A 103 2.47 -7.49 -0.21
CA THR A 103 3.84 -7.67 -0.68
C THR A 103 4.54 -6.32 -0.71
N SER A 104 5.53 -6.10 0.15
CA SER A 104 6.34 -4.89 0.14
C SER A 104 7.45 -4.97 -0.89
N ILE A 105 7.68 -3.87 -1.60
CA ILE A 105 8.76 -3.70 -2.57
C ILE A 105 9.73 -2.66 -2.01
N PRO A 106 11.02 -2.99 -1.81
CA PRO A 106 12.01 -2.03 -1.37
C PRO A 106 12.13 -0.88 -2.38
N ARG A 107 12.14 0.34 -1.89
CA ARG A 107 12.18 1.54 -2.74
C ARG A 107 13.49 1.68 -3.53
N ASP A 108 14.55 1.09 -3.01
CA ASP A 108 15.90 1.15 -3.59
C ASP A 108 16.17 -0.04 -4.53
N THR A 109 15.16 -0.88 -4.84
CA THR A 109 15.26 -2.00 -5.80
C THR A 109 15.80 -1.48 -7.13
N ALA A 110 16.90 -2.09 -7.60
CA ALA A 110 17.48 -1.80 -8.91
C ALA A 110 16.57 -2.33 -10.01
N VAL A 111 16.17 -1.47 -10.95
CA VAL A 111 15.28 -1.83 -12.06
C VAL A 111 15.63 -1.07 -13.34
N THR A 112 15.27 -1.65 -14.46
CA THR A 112 15.11 -0.90 -15.72
C THR A 112 13.73 -0.26 -15.70
N ILE A 113 13.67 1.07 -15.82
CA ILE A 113 12.41 1.82 -15.83
C ILE A 113 11.95 2.03 -17.27
N PRO A 114 10.77 1.52 -17.66
CA PRO A 114 10.25 1.65 -19.03
C PRO A 114 10.11 3.10 -19.49
N GLY A 115 10.70 3.41 -20.64
CA GLY A 115 10.78 4.76 -21.21
C GLY A 115 11.94 5.60 -20.66
N PHE A 116 12.79 5.00 -19.80
CA PHE A 116 13.97 5.62 -19.20
C PHE A 116 15.15 4.63 -19.15
N GLU A 117 15.26 3.78 -20.17
CA GLU A 117 16.23 2.70 -20.24
C GLU A 117 17.68 3.23 -20.21
N SER A 118 17.94 4.38 -20.83
CA SER A 118 19.26 5.02 -20.83
C SER A 118 19.72 5.52 -19.45
N GLN A 119 18.81 5.65 -18.51
CA GLN A 119 19.08 6.06 -17.12
C GLN A 119 19.05 4.87 -16.14
N SER A 120 18.87 3.65 -16.67
CA SER A 120 18.81 2.42 -15.88
C SER A 120 20.20 1.74 -15.80
N PRO A 121 20.51 0.94 -14.75
CA PRO A 121 19.63 0.66 -13.62
C PRO A 121 19.38 1.90 -12.74
N ALA A 122 18.15 1.98 -12.23
CA ALA A 122 17.74 3.04 -11.31
C ALA A 122 16.93 2.45 -10.16
N LYS A 123 16.83 3.20 -9.05
CA LYS A 123 15.97 2.81 -7.94
C LYS A 123 14.50 2.84 -8.38
N ILE A 124 13.73 1.81 -8.06
CA ILE A 124 12.33 1.68 -8.48
C ILE A 124 11.45 2.87 -8.07
N ASN A 125 11.78 3.53 -6.96
CA ASN A 125 11.05 4.71 -6.50
C ASN A 125 11.19 5.93 -7.42
N ALA A 126 12.21 5.96 -8.29
CA ALA A 126 12.39 7.00 -9.30
C ALA A 126 11.32 6.92 -10.41
N ALA A 127 10.72 5.75 -10.64
CA ALA A 127 9.68 5.55 -11.65
C ALA A 127 8.49 6.51 -11.48
N TYR A 128 8.13 6.82 -10.22
CA TYR A 128 7.06 7.77 -9.95
C TYR A 128 7.48 9.22 -10.26
N SER A 129 8.66 9.64 -9.84
CA SER A 129 9.14 11.02 -10.09
C SER A 129 9.35 11.28 -11.59
N TRP A 130 9.79 10.29 -12.34
CA TRP A 130 10.04 10.41 -13.80
C TRP A 130 8.76 10.30 -14.63
N GLY A 131 7.91 9.31 -14.38
CA GLY A 131 6.76 9.01 -15.24
C GLY A 131 5.40 8.83 -14.53
N SER A 132 5.29 9.25 -13.25
CA SER A 132 4.06 9.14 -12.44
C SER A 132 3.60 7.69 -12.19
N SER A 133 2.33 7.52 -11.77
CA SER A 133 1.72 6.21 -11.52
C SER A 133 1.80 5.29 -12.74
N LYS A 134 1.68 5.83 -13.95
CA LYS A 134 1.77 5.07 -15.20
C LYS A 134 3.08 4.29 -15.29
N THR A 135 4.20 4.97 -15.15
CA THR A 135 5.53 4.35 -15.24
C THR A 135 5.77 3.42 -14.07
N THR A 136 5.38 3.81 -12.85
CA THR A 136 5.52 2.95 -11.66
C THR A 136 4.77 1.61 -11.83
N ILE A 137 3.51 1.65 -12.29
CA ILE A 137 2.72 0.44 -12.53
C ILE A 137 3.40 -0.44 -13.58
N LYS A 138 3.80 0.14 -14.73
CA LYS A 138 4.50 -0.61 -15.78
C LYS A 138 5.78 -1.26 -15.26
N THR A 139 6.59 -0.51 -14.49
CA THR A 139 7.83 -1.04 -13.90
C THR A 139 7.56 -2.24 -13.00
N VAL A 140 6.57 -2.14 -12.11
CA VAL A 140 6.19 -3.25 -11.20
C VAL A 140 5.64 -4.45 -11.96
N GLN A 141 4.76 -4.23 -12.95
CA GLN A 141 4.21 -5.30 -13.78
C GLN A 141 5.30 -6.04 -14.57
N GLN A 142 6.24 -5.30 -15.17
CA GLN A 142 7.34 -5.89 -15.93
C GLN A 142 8.37 -6.58 -15.04
N MET A 143 8.61 -6.06 -13.82
CA MET A 143 9.52 -6.68 -12.85
C MET A 143 9.00 -8.02 -12.34
N LEU A 144 7.72 -8.11 -11.98
CA LEU A 144 7.15 -9.28 -11.31
C LEU A 144 6.23 -10.12 -12.22
N ASN A 145 6.00 -9.72 -13.45
CA ASN A 145 5.04 -10.38 -14.36
C ASN A 145 3.68 -10.66 -13.69
N VAL A 146 3.13 -9.64 -13.03
CA VAL A 146 1.84 -9.67 -12.33
C VAL A 146 0.97 -8.51 -12.78
N PRO A 147 -0.34 -8.70 -13.00
CA PRO A 147 -1.23 -7.60 -13.35
C PRO A 147 -1.43 -6.69 -12.14
N ILE A 148 -1.52 -5.38 -12.38
CA ILE A 148 -1.94 -4.36 -11.41
C ILE A 148 -3.29 -3.80 -11.87
N ASP A 149 -4.35 -4.15 -11.14
CA ASP A 149 -5.70 -3.77 -11.50
C ASP A 149 -6.02 -2.32 -11.14
N PHE A 150 -5.54 -1.88 -9.97
CA PHE A 150 -5.74 -0.52 -9.47
C PHE A 150 -4.47 0.01 -8.81
N TYR A 151 -4.44 1.32 -8.58
CA TYR A 151 -3.45 1.92 -7.72
C TYR A 151 -4.10 2.86 -6.70
N ALA A 152 -3.40 3.09 -5.61
CA ALA A 152 -3.67 4.15 -4.67
C ALA A 152 -2.36 4.83 -4.27
N LEU A 153 -2.30 6.15 -4.44
CA LEU A 153 -1.18 6.97 -4.04
C LEU A 153 -1.58 7.78 -2.82
N ILE A 154 -0.82 7.67 -1.74
CA ILE A 154 -1.06 8.37 -0.48
C ILE A 154 0.10 9.32 -0.22
N ASN A 155 -0.22 10.58 0.03
CA ASN A 155 0.76 11.56 0.49
C ASN A 155 1.05 11.34 1.99
N MET A 156 2.32 11.21 2.35
CA MET A 156 2.73 11.01 3.75
C MET A 156 2.36 12.19 4.68
N GLY A 157 2.33 13.42 4.16
CA GLY A 157 1.81 14.56 4.90
C GLY A 157 0.31 14.47 5.15
N GLY A 158 -0.42 13.92 4.19
CA GLY A 158 -1.85 13.63 4.31
C GLY A 158 -2.14 12.51 5.28
N MET A 159 -1.31 11.47 5.32
CA MET A 159 -1.43 10.39 6.32
C MET A 159 -1.49 10.93 7.74
N LYS A 160 -0.65 11.93 8.07
CA LYS A 160 -0.70 12.64 9.35
C LYS A 160 -2.09 13.19 9.64
N LYS A 161 -2.67 13.93 8.68
CA LYS A 161 -4.01 14.54 8.82
C LYS A 161 -5.10 13.48 8.97
N VAL A 162 -5.01 12.40 8.21
CA VAL A 162 -5.96 11.28 8.27
C VAL A 162 -5.92 10.63 9.67
N ILE A 163 -4.72 10.33 10.18
CA ILE A 163 -4.53 9.75 11.52
C ILE A 163 -5.09 10.69 12.60
N ASP A 164 -4.82 11.99 12.53
CA ASP A 164 -5.35 12.97 13.47
C ASP A 164 -6.89 13.01 13.41
N LYS A 165 -7.49 12.91 12.22
CA LYS A 165 -8.95 12.93 12.02
C LYS A 165 -9.66 11.71 12.58
N VAL A 166 -9.03 10.53 12.59
CA VAL A 166 -9.58 9.32 13.23
C VAL A 166 -9.31 9.28 14.74
N GLY A 167 -8.72 10.33 15.30
CA GLY A 167 -8.37 10.40 16.72
C GLY A 167 -7.14 9.58 17.10
N GLY A 168 -6.18 9.42 16.18
CA GLY A 168 -4.95 8.67 16.38
C GLY A 168 -5.11 7.16 16.13
N VAL A 169 -3.98 6.45 16.17
CA VAL A 169 -3.87 5.00 15.97
C VAL A 169 -3.13 4.34 17.13
N ASP A 170 -3.44 3.08 17.39
CA ASP A 170 -2.75 2.28 18.41
C ASP A 170 -1.81 1.29 17.72
N VAL A 171 -0.52 1.43 17.99
CA VAL A 171 0.54 0.55 17.46
C VAL A 171 1.31 -0.07 18.61
N THR A 172 1.71 -1.32 18.47
CA THR A 172 2.64 -1.98 19.40
C THR A 172 4.01 -2.07 18.71
N PRO A 173 4.98 -1.18 19.05
CA PRO A 173 6.26 -1.15 18.39
C PRO A 173 7.03 -2.47 18.50
N THR A 174 7.66 -2.88 17.41
CA THR A 174 8.51 -4.08 17.36
C THR A 174 9.96 -3.80 17.76
N LEU A 175 10.33 -2.50 17.88
CA LEU A 175 11.66 -2.04 18.27
C LEU A 175 11.56 -0.87 19.25
N SER A 176 12.53 -0.77 20.19
CA SER A 176 12.67 0.39 21.08
C SER A 176 13.63 1.41 20.47
N PHE A 177 13.20 2.67 20.34
CA PHE A 177 14.03 3.76 19.81
C PHE A 177 13.47 5.15 20.17
N LYS A 178 14.28 6.18 19.93
CA LYS A 178 13.88 7.59 20.00
C LYS A 178 14.02 8.24 18.64
N TYR A 179 13.01 8.98 18.19
CA TYR A 179 13.07 9.67 16.91
C TYR A 179 12.17 10.91 16.90
N LEU A 180 12.68 12.02 16.40
CA LEU A 180 11.97 13.32 16.31
C LEU A 180 11.27 13.73 17.63
N GLY A 181 11.93 13.53 18.77
CA GLY A 181 11.40 13.89 20.09
C GLY A 181 10.42 12.88 20.68
N TYR A 182 10.11 11.79 19.98
CA TYR A 182 9.24 10.73 20.49
C TYR A 182 10.04 9.51 20.94
N THR A 183 9.56 8.85 21.99
CA THR A 183 10.08 7.58 22.50
C THR A 183 9.11 6.46 22.15
N PHE A 184 9.64 5.36 21.64
CA PHE A 184 8.91 4.15 21.31
C PHE A 184 9.53 2.99 22.10
N LYS A 185 8.69 2.15 22.73
CA LYS A 185 9.13 1.00 23.52
C LYS A 185 8.61 -0.28 22.90
N LYS A 186 9.50 -1.24 22.61
CA LYS A 186 9.13 -2.55 22.07
C LYS A 186 8.09 -3.25 22.94
N GLY A 187 7.05 -3.80 22.32
CA GLY A 187 6.00 -4.56 22.99
C GLY A 187 4.97 -3.72 23.76
N VAL A 188 5.16 -2.40 23.87
CA VAL A 188 4.24 -1.52 24.62
C VAL A 188 3.23 -0.87 23.65
N LYS A 189 1.97 -1.26 23.75
CA LYS A 189 0.89 -0.63 22.98
C LYS A 189 0.92 0.89 23.20
N THR A 190 1.08 1.63 22.11
CA THR A 190 1.30 3.08 22.13
C THR A 190 0.25 3.76 21.26
N HIS A 191 -0.49 4.69 21.87
CA HIS A 191 -1.35 5.59 21.12
C HIS A 191 -0.51 6.66 20.42
N MET A 192 -0.74 6.85 19.12
CA MET A 192 0.00 7.77 18.26
C MET A 192 -0.97 8.69 17.52
N ASN A 193 -0.81 10.00 17.71
CA ASN A 193 -1.37 10.98 16.80
C ASN A 193 -0.61 10.95 15.46
N GLY A 194 -1.07 11.72 14.48
CA GLY A 194 -0.45 11.70 13.15
C GLY A 194 1.02 12.09 13.15
N ALA A 195 1.47 13.01 14.00
CA ALA A 195 2.88 13.41 14.09
C ALA A 195 3.76 12.27 14.64
N LYS A 196 3.32 11.62 15.72
CA LYS A 196 4.03 10.50 16.35
C LYS A 196 4.03 9.27 15.44
N ALA A 197 2.91 8.97 14.76
CA ALA A 197 2.83 7.87 13.81
C ALA A 197 3.74 8.09 12.59
N LEU A 198 3.83 9.33 12.11
CA LEU A 198 4.74 9.70 11.04
C LEU A 198 6.20 9.57 11.46
N ALA A 199 6.56 9.99 12.67
CA ALA A 199 7.89 9.79 13.24
C ALA A 199 8.22 8.30 13.34
N TYR A 200 7.29 7.48 13.88
CA TYR A 200 7.43 6.04 13.96
C TYR A 200 7.73 5.38 12.60
N SER A 201 6.97 5.74 11.59
CA SER A 201 7.08 5.18 10.24
C SER A 201 8.31 5.66 9.43
N ARG A 202 9.04 6.69 9.88
CA ARG A 202 10.17 7.28 9.15
C ARG A 202 11.55 6.87 9.68
N MET A 203 11.66 6.40 10.92
CA MET A 203 12.93 6.03 11.52
C MET A 203 13.64 4.96 10.69
N ARG A 204 14.95 5.08 10.51
CA ARG A 204 15.82 4.15 9.74
C ARG A 204 17.10 3.79 10.48
N TYR A 205 17.74 4.77 11.10
CA TYR A 205 19.15 4.68 11.50
C TYR A 205 19.42 3.73 12.68
N ASP A 206 18.44 3.58 13.58
CA ASP A 206 18.58 2.73 14.77
C ASP A 206 17.94 1.35 14.57
N ASP A 207 17.61 0.97 13.34
CA ASP A 207 16.98 -0.31 13.03
C ASP A 207 18.00 -1.31 12.47
N PRO A 208 18.24 -2.45 13.12
CA PRO A 208 19.12 -3.48 12.60
C PRO A 208 18.68 -4.05 11.24
N ASN A 209 17.39 -3.91 10.91
CA ASN A 209 16.83 -4.31 9.62
C ASN A 209 16.79 -3.16 8.60
N ASN A 210 17.41 -2.01 8.88
CA ASN A 210 17.51 -0.85 7.99
C ASN A 210 16.15 -0.46 7.34
N ASP A 211 16.09 -0.48 6.00
CA ASP A 211 14.91 -0.10 5.26
C ASP A 211 13.75 -1.10 5.42
N TYR A 212 14.00 -2.37 5.62
CA TYR A 212 12.97 -3.38 5.88
C TYR A 212 12.24 -3.13 7.19
N GLY A 213 12.96 -2.73 8.24
CA GLY A 213 12.34 -2.33 9.50
C GLY A 213 11.45 -1.11 9.34
N ARG A 214 11.87 -0.12 8.53
CA ARG A 214 11.03 1.03 8.18
C ARG A 214 9.76 0.58 7.44
N GLN A 215 9.87 -0.29 6.45
CA GLN A 215 8.71 -0.84 5.72
C GLN A 215 7.75 -1.56 6.67
N THR A 216 8.26 -2.32 7.64
CA THR A 216 7.46 -2.97 8.67
C THR A 216 6.68 -1.94 9.47
N ARG A 217 7.32 -0.88 9.98
CA ARG A 217 6.63 0.18 10.73
C ARG A 217 5.61 0.94 9.90
N GLN A 218 5.87 1.15 8.61
CA GLN A 218 4.87 1.74 7.69
C GLN A 218 3.64 0.85 7.56
N ARG A 219 3.82 -0.47 7.44
CA ARG A 219 2.70 -1.42 7.44
C ARG A 219 1.94 -1.40 8.76
N GLU A 220 2.64 -1.41 9.90
CA GLU A 220 2.01 -1.37 11.23
C GLU A 220 1.14 -0.12 11.41
N VAL A 221 1.61 1.06 11.02
CA VAL A 221 0.81 2.31 11.06
C VAL A 221 -0.39 2.22 10.12
N LEU A 222 -0.19 1.73 8.89
CA LEU A 222 -1.27 1.53 7.94
C LEU A 222 -2.32 0.58 8.51
N MET A 223 -1.91 -0.55 9.06
CA MET A 223 -2.79 -1.54 9.68
C MET A 223 -3.55 -0.98 10.89
N ALA A 224 -2.88 -0.19 11.71
CA ALA A 224 -3.50 0.45 12.86
C ALA A 224 -4.53 1.52 12.45
N LEU A 225 -4.22 2.31 11.40
CA LEU A 225 -5.17 3.25 10.80
C LEU A 225 -6.40 2.52 10.27
N VAL A 226 -6.19 1.40 9.64
CA VAL A 226 -7.19 0.47 9.14
C VAL A 226 -8.12 0.02 10.24
N LYS A 227 -7.57 -0.51 11.30
CA LYS A 227 -8.33 -0.99 12.46
C LYS A 227 -9.15 0.13 13.11
N LYS A 228 -8.60 1.33 13.17
CA LYS A 228 -9.25 2.49 13.80
C LYS A 228 -10.40 3.04 12.94
N SER A 229 -10.23 3.09 11.64
CA SER A 229 -11.24 3.58 10.69
C SER A 229 -12.45 2.64 10.57
N GLY A 230 -12.37 1.41 11.06
CA GLY A 230 -13.44 0.41 11.04
C GLY A 230 -14.67 0.75 11.90
N SER A 231 -14.70 1.89 12.61
CA SER A 231 -15.93 2.37 13.23
C SER A 231 -16.77 3.15 12.20
N ILE A 232 -17.99 2.70 11.98
CA ILE A 232 -18.96 3.28 11.05
C ILE A 232 -19.13 4.80 11.24
N SER A 233 -19.12 5.28 12.49
CA SER A 233 -19.30 6.71 12.79
C SER A 233 -18.17 7.61 12.28
N THR A 234 -16.93 7.13 12.31
CA THR A 234 -15.77 7.89 11.80
C THR A 234 -15.82 8.02 10.27
N LEU A 235 -16.30 7.00 9.61
CA LEU A 235 -16.39 6.91 8.15
C LEU A 235 -17.51 7.75 7.55
N LEU A 236 -18.53 8.03 8.36
CA LEU A 236 -19.70 8.83 7.97
C LEU A 236 -19.45 10.34 8.09
N ASN A 237 -18.30 10.73 8.61
CA ASN A 237 -17.99 12.15 8.77
C ASN A 237 -17.52 12.75 7.44
N GLN A 238 -18.32 13.65 6.85
CA GLN A 238 -18.00 14.32 5.60
C GLN A 238 -16.65 15.02 5.62
N SER A 239 -16.26 15.62 6.76
CA SER A 239 -14.95 16.27 6.90
C SER A 239 -13.79 15.27 6.88
N PHE A 240 -14.00 14.03 7.36
CA PHE A 240 -13.04 12.94 7.22
C PHE A 240 -12.89 12.53 5.76
N LEU A 241 -13.99 12.27 5.06
CA LEU A 241 -13.98 11.91 3.63
C LEU A 241 -13.27 12.97 2.78
N ASN A 242 -13.59 14.25 2.99
CA ASN A 242 -12.93 15.35 2.27
C ASN A 242 -11.43 15.44 2.60
N SER A 243 -11.04 15.15 3.84
CA SER A 243 -9.61 15.15 4.24
C SER A 243 -8.84 14.00 3.62
N VAL A 244 -9.47 12.85 3.44
CA VAL A 244 -8.89 11.67 2.81
C VAL A 244 -8.78 11.86 1.29
N SER A 245 -9.85 12.29 0.64
CA SER A 245 -9.90 12.46 -0.81
C SER A 245 -8.85 13.45 -1.31
N SER A 246 -8.57 14.52 -0.56
CA SER A 246 -7.53 15.50 -0.89
C SER A 246 -6.10 14.98 -0.75
N GLN A 247 -5.90 13.81 -0.11
CA GLN A 247 -4.56 13.24 0.18
C GLN A 247 -4.30 11.92 -0.56
N VAL A 248 -5.29 11.41 -1.28
CA VAL A 248 -5.24 10.15 -2.01
C VAL A 248 -5.51 10.41 -3.49
N GLN A 249 -4.77 9.75 -4.36
CA GLN A 249 -5.08 9.62 -5.78
C GLN A 249 -5.25 8.13 -6.11
N THR A 250 -6.29 7.79 -6.86
CA THR A 250 -6.58 6.40 -7.22
C THR A 250 -7.32 6.33 -8.54
N ASP A 251 -7.22 5.22 -9.25
CA ASP A 251 -8.07 4.91 -10.39
C ASP A 251 -9.25 3.98 -10.05
N LEU A 252 -9.52 3.81 -8.75
CA LEU A 252 -10.75 3.22 -8.26
C LEU A 252 -11.88 4.25 -8.37
N SER A 253 -12.87 3.99 -9.23
CA SER A 253 -14.08 4.81 -9.31
C SER A 253 -14.98 4.59 -8.10
N PHE A 254 -15.92 5.50 -7.86
CA PHE A 254 -16.92 5.33 -6.81
C PHE A 254 -17.69 3.99 -6.95
N ASN A 255 -18.06 3.62 -8.17
CA ASN A 255 -18.78 2.36 -8.41
C ASN A 255 -17.90 1.12 -8.12
N ASN A 256 -16.60 1.18 -8.44
CA ASN A 256 -15.65 0.12 -8.06
C ASN A 256 -15.61 -0.05 -6.55
N LEU A 257 -15.54 1.05 -5.81
CA LEU A 257 -15.45 1.05 -4.36
C LEU A 257 -16.71 0.47 -3.69
N VAL A 258 -17.89 0.89 -4.15
CA VAL A 258 -19.18 0.33 -3.68
C VAL A 258 -19.24 -1.18 -3.95
N SER A 259 -18.81 -1.61 -5.14
CA SER A 259 -18.81 -3.02 -5.52
C SER A 259 -17.81 -3.84 -4.70
N LEU A 260 -16.62 -3.29 -4.42
CA LEU A 260 -15.63 -3.90 -3.53
C LEU A 260 -16.17 -4.02 -2.10
N ALA A 261 -16.77 -2.96 -1.56
CA ALA A 261 -17.39 -2.99 -0.23
C ALA A 261 -18.47 -4.07 -0.12
N LYS A 262 -19.24 -4.28 -1.17
CA LYS A 262 -20.28 -5.31 -1.22
C LYS A 262 -19.73 -6.72 -1.37
N ASN A 263 -18.77 -6.91 -2.26
CA ASN A 263 -18.35 -8.23 -2.73
C ASN A 263 -17.13 -8.80 -1.99
N TYR A 264 -16.31 -7.95 -1.29
CA TYR A 264 -15.04 -8.34 -0.66
C TYR A 264 -15.06 -8.21 0.87
N ARG A 265 -16.22 -8.39 1.51
CA ARG A 265 -16.43 -8.12 2.96
C ARG A 265 -15.57 -8.95 3.90
N HIS A 266 -15.09 -10.11 3.47
CA HIS A 266 -14.43 -11.09 4.34
C HIS A 266 -12.97 -11.37 3.97
N VAL A 267 -12.40 -10.63 3.01
CA VAL A 267 -11.01 -10.85 2.56
C VAL A 267 -9.95 -10.50 3.62
N ASP A 268 -10.36 -9.83 4.67
CA ASP A 268 -9.59 -9.50 5.85
C ASP A 268 -9.45 -10.63 6.88
N GLN A 269 -10.15 -11.74 6.67
CA GLN A 269 -10.13 -12.87 7.60
C GLN A 269 -8.78 -13.56 7.69
N ASN A 270 -7.98 -13.52 6.63
CA ASN A 270 -6.65 -14.08 6.59
C ASN A 270 -5.71 -13.11 5.88
N VAL A 271 -4.84 -12.44 6.64
CA VAL A 271 -3.84 -11.53 6.10
C VAL A 271 -2.49 -12.21 6.12
N GLN A 272 -1.84 -12.27 4.96
CA GLN A 272 -0.47 -12.74 4.82
C GLN A 272 0.43 -11.62 4.30
N GLU A 273 1.63 -11.53 4.84
CA GLU A 273 2.59 -10.52 4.47
C GLU A 273 3.86 -11.15 3.96
N THR A 274 4.46 -10.55 2.95
CA THR A 274 5.80 -10.85 2.46
C THR A 274 6.48 -9.56 1.98
N HIS A 275 7.76 -9.65 1.67
CA HIS A 275 8.51 -8.58 1.04
C HIS A 275 9.49 -9.17 0.04
N LEU A 276 9.90 -8.38 -0.93
CA LEU A 276 11.08 -8.62 -1.73
C LEU A 276 12.32 -8.35 -0.89
N GLN A 277 13.32 -9.22 -1.01
CA GLN A 277 14.62 -9.07 -0.33
C GLN A 277 15.75 -9.22 -1.33
N GLY A 278 16.61 -8.23 -1.38
CA GLY A 278 17.79 -8.21 -2.23
C GLY A 278 19.07 -8.04 -1.45
N GLU A 279 20.13 -7.81 -2.18
CA GLU A 279 21.48 -7.51 -1.66
C GLU A 279 21.86 -6.08 -2.05
N GLY A 280 22.42 -5.33 -1.11
CA GLY A 280 22.93 -3.99 -1.36
C GLY A 280 24.11 -4.05 -2.30
N LYS A 281 24.04 -3.35 -3.43
CA LYS A 281 25.15 -3.16 -4.37
C LYS A 281 25.20 -1.70 -4.84
N GLU A 282 26.38 -1.20 -5.09
CA GLU A 282 26.55 0.09 -5.74
C GLU A 282 26.44 -0.06 -7.26
N LEU A 283 25.44 0.60 -7.84
CA LEU A 283 25.23 0.66 -9.29
C LEU A 283 25.00 2.13 -9.68
N ASN A 284 25.68 2.59 -10.73
CA ASN A 284 25.57 3.99 -11.19
C ASN A 284 25.86 5.01 -10.07
N ASN A 285 26.86 4.75 -9.21
CA ASN A 285 27.22 5.55 -8.03
C ASN A 285 26.04 5.75 -7.05
N GLN A 286 25.18 4.76 -6.93
CA GLN A 286 24.06 4.75 -6.00
C GLN A 286 23.95 3.38 -5.32
N ASP A 287 23.77 3.38 -4.00
CA ASP A 287 23.42 2.17 -3.26
C ASP A 287 22.05 1.69 -3.69
N MET A 288 21.96 0.57 -4.36
CA MET A 288 20.73 -0.06 -4.82
C MET A 288 20.57 -1.45 -4.22
N GLU A 289 19.37 -1.96 -4.23
CA GLU A 289 19.04 -3.30 -3.79
C GLU A 289 18.81 -4.19 -5.01
N VAL A 290 19.76 -5.12 -5.22
CA VAL A 290 19.75 -6.04 -6.36
C VAL A 290 19.05 -7.34 -5.97
N MET A 291 18.07 -7.74 -6.76
CA MET A 291 17.26 -8.93 -6.53
C MET A 291 17.86 -10.15 -7.23
N LYS A 292 17.87 -11.29 -6.53
CA LYS A 292 18.11 -12.59 -7.17
C LYS A 292 16.87 -13.02 -7.95
N LYS A 293 17.08 -13.72 -9.05
CA LYS A 293 15.99 -14.25 -9.87
C LYS A 293 15.08 -15.21 -9.10
N THR A 294 15.66 -16.01 -8.22
CA THR A 294 14.91 -16.92 -7.33
C THR A 294 13.96 -16.15 -6.40
N GLU A 295 14.38 -15.02 -5.87
CA GLU A 295 13.56 -14.18 -5.00
C GLU A 295 12.43 -13.47 -5.78
N LEU A 296 12.74 -12.91 -6.95
CA LEU A 296 11.73 -12.36 -7.84
C LEU A 296 10.70 -13.43 -8.22
N GLN A 297 11.15 -14.64 -8.55
CA GLN A 297 10.26 -15.76 -8.89
C GLN A 297 9.40 -16.19 -7.72
N ARG A 298 9.95 -16.26 -6.51
CA ARG A 298 9.22 -16.56 -5.28
C ARG A 298 8.06 -15.57 -5.08
N VAL A 299 8.35 -14.29 -5.20
CA VAL A 299 7.36 -13.22 -5.00
C VAL A 299 6.34 -13.18 -6.14
N THR A 300 6.79 -13.36 -7.38
CA THR A 300 5.88 -13.51 -8.54
C THR A 300 4.88 -14.63 -8.31
N ASN A 301 5.34 -15.82 -7.92
CA ASN A 301 4.47 -16.97 -7.65
C ASN A 301 3.51 -16.71 -6.49
N PHE A 302 3.99 -16.06 -5.43
CA PHE A 302 3.17 -15.69 -4.27
C PHE A 302 2.00 -14.78 -4.67
N ILE A 303 2.27 -13.71 -5.43
CA ILE A 303 1.23 -12.78 -5.86
C ILE A 303 0.29 -13.44 -6.87
N ARG A 304 0.83 -14.18 -7.85
CA ARG A 304 0.00 -14.86 -8.86
C ARG A 304 -0.92 -15.90 -8.24
N SER A 305 -0.43 -16.68 -7.28
CA SER A 305 -1.25 -17.63 -6.52
C SER A 305 -2.36 -16.93 -5.74
N ALA A 306 -2.05 -15.80 -5.08
CA ALA A 306 -3.06 -15.00 -4.38
C ALA A 306 -4.13 -14.45 -5.33
N LEU A 307 -3.76 -14.14 -6.58
CA LEU A 307 -4.67 -13.70 -7.64
C LEU A 307 -5.41 -14.86 -8.34
N GLY A 308 -5.17 -16.10 -7.97
CA GLY A 308 -5.74 -17.27 -8.65
C GLY A 308 -5.24 -17.44 -10.08
N LEU A 309 -4.02 -16.96 -10.37
CA LEU A 309 -3.39 -17.04 -11.68
C LEU A 309 -2.36 -18.18 -11.73
N SER A 310 -2.20 -18.79 -12.90
CA SER A 310 -1.13 -19.76 -13.14
C SER A 310 0.24 -19.13 -12.92
N HIS A 311 1.20 -19.94 -12.46
CA HIS A 311 2.59 -19.51 -12.34
C HIS A 311 3.15 -19.12 -13.71
N LYS A 312 3.98 -18.08 -13.72
CA LYS A 312 4.74 -17.60 -14.87
C LYS A 312 6.14 -17.25 -14.43
N GLN A 313 7.06 -17.21 -15.36
CA GLN A 313 8.39 -16.67 -15.10
C GLN A 313 8.27 -15.21 -14.66
N THR A 314 9.10 -14.84 -13.68
CA THR A 314 9.24 -13.44 -13.26
C THR A 314 9.76 -12.60 -14.44
N GLY A 315 9.60 -11.29 -14.34
CA GLY A 315 10.20 -10.38 -15.30
C GLY A 315 11.73 -10.29 -15.15
N THR A 316 12.38 -9.68 -16.12
CA THR A 316 13.84 -9.58 -16.19
C THR A 316 14.37 -8.19 -15.89
N THR A 317 13.49 -7.19 -15.70
CA THR A 317 13.87 -5.78 -15.56
C THR A 317 14.58 -5.42 -14.26
N ALA A 318 14.68 -6.35 -13.31
CA ALA A 318 15.42 -6.19 -12.03
C ALA A 318 16.61 -7.15 -11.89
N LEU A 319 17.05 -7.77 -12.98
CA LEU A 319 18.17 -8.71 -12.97
C LEU A 319 19.45 -7.95 -13.33
N PHE A 320 20.22 -7.52 -12.32
CA PHE A 320 21.50 -6.82 -12.47
C PHE A 320 22.65 -7.52 -11.73
N GLY A 321 22.45 -8.78 -11.35
CA GLY A 321 23.46 -9.64 -10.75
C GLY A 321 23.66 -10.90 -11.57
N SER A 322 24.84 -11.51 -11.47
CA SER A 322 25.05 -12.89 -11.89
C SER A 322 24.12 -13.79 -11.08
N ASP A 323 23.36 -14.65 -11.74
CA ASP A 323 22.59 -15.73 -11.13
C ASP A 323 23.61 -16.82 -10.65
N ASP A 324 24.40 -16.55 -9.63
CA ASP A 324 25.23 -17.55 -8.94
C ASP A 324 24.59 -17.95 -7.62
#